data_9d053b36153133b2ccfd4e9bf649d7e5
#
_entry.id   9d053b36153133b2ccfd4e9bf649d7e5
#
_cell.length_a   1.000
_cell.length_b   1.000
_cell.length_c   1.000
_cell.angle_alpha   90.00
_cell.angle_beta   90.00
_cell.angle_gamma   90.00
#
_symmetry.space_group_name_H-M   'P 1'
#
loop_
_entity.id
_entity.type
_entity.pdbx_description
1 polymer ?
#
loop_
_entity_poly.entity_id
_entity_poly.type
_entity_poly.pdbx_seq_one_letter_code
_entity_poly.pdbx_strand_id
1 'polypeptide(L)'
;TSFSTLASVRQQKAPGALTRISNPVTGQYDRDFDINPFSYSLNSSRTLTAYDERGQLEFFRRNFAPFNILHELENNYLDINVIDLRLQGDLNYQLTKTLRYEFVGALRYVRSTREHQITENANMAEAYRAAGNSTIRRNNKFLYRDPDDPEAEPVVVLPYGGFYNRTEDQLLSYDVRNTLVFNQTFNDVHALNLLGGMQIKQAD
;
A
#
# COMPACT_ATOMS: atom_id res chain seq x y z
N THR A 1 29.18 -17.70 18.60
CA THR A 1 27.69 -17.71 18.61
C THR A 1 27.23 -16.29 18.70
N SER A 2 26.34 -15.88 17.81
CA SER A 2 25.68 -14.58 17.84
C SER A 2 24.17 -14.76 17.65
N PHE A 3 23.43 -13.79 18.16
CA PHE A 3 21.99 -13.69 17.97
C PHE A 3 21.63 -12.24 17.72
N SER A 4 20.86 -11.99 16.67
CA SER A 4 20.36 -10.67 16.33
C SER A 4 18.86 -10.65 16.14
N THR A 5 18.23 -9.59 16.57
CA THR A 5 16.82 -9.31 16.38
C THR A 5 16.65 -7.92 15.80
N LEU A 6 15.77 -7.80 14.81
CA LEU A 6 15.33 -6.53 14.29
C LEU A 6 13.81 -6.51 14.27
N ALA A 7 13.23 -5.51 14.91
CA ALA A 7 11.80 -5.23 14.82
C ALA A 7 11.60 -3.83 14.23
N SER A 8 10.80 -3.72 13.20
CA SER A 8 10.44 -2.45 12.58
C SER A 8 8.92 -2.34 12.47
N VAL A 9 8.39 -1.23 12.93
CA VAL A 9 6.98 -0.87 12.78
C VAL A 9 6.94 0.44 12.01
N ARG A 10 6.25 0.44 10.88
CA ARG A 10 6.03 1.64 10.07
C ARG A 10 4.55 1.90 9.95
N GLN A 11 4.14 3.10 10.32
CA GLN A 11 2.79 3.62 10.11
C GLN A 11 2.87 4.82 9.18
N GLN A 12 2.02 4.84 8.17
CA GLN A 12 2.00 5.91 7.18
C GLN A 12 0.56 6.20 6.79
N LYS A 13 0.20 7.49 6.82
CA LYS A 13 -1.03 8.01 6.22
C LYS A 13 -0.69 8.65 4.88
N ALA A 14 -1.45 8.33 3.84
CA ALA A 14 -1.27 8.85 2.50
C ALA A 14 -2.62 9.28 1.91
N PRO A 15 -2.64 10.14 0.88
CA PRO A 15 -3.85 10.42 0.12
C PRO A 15 -4.47 9.13 -0.41
N GLY A 16 -5.80 9.10 -0.51
CA GLY A 16 -6.53 7.95 -1.03
C GLY A 16 -6.12 7.54 -2.44
N ALA A 17 -6.45 6.31 -2.83
CA ALA A 17 -6.11 5.81 -4.15
C ALA A 17 -6.86 6.60 -5.23
N LEU A 18 -6.14 6.89 -6.33
CA LEU A 18 -6.72 7.50 -7.51
C LEU A 18 -7.43 6.44 -8.35
N THR A 19 -8.67 6.72 -8.74
CA THR A 19 -9.30 5.93 -9.80
C THR A 19 -8.69 6.38 -11.13
N ARG A 20 -7.98 5.49 -11.79
CA ARG A 20 -7.39 5.72 -13.11
C ARG A 20 -8.22 4.97 -14.15
N ILE A 21 -8.76 5.70 -15.10
CA ILE A 21 -9.33 5.13 -16.31
C ILE A 21 -8.38 5.52 -17.44
N SER A 22 -7.72 4.54 -18.08
CA SER A 22 -6.91 4.82 -19.26
C SER A 22 -7.80 4.90 -20.49
N ASN A 23 -7.63 5.94 -21.28
CA ASN A 23 -8.19 5.98 -22.62
C ASN A 23 -7.27 5.16 -23.55
N PRO A 24 -7.74 4.03 -24.09
CA PRO A 24 -6.88 3.16 -24.90
C PRO A 24 -6.48 3.79 -26.24
N VAL A 25 -7.16 4.86 -26.69
CA VAL A 25 -6.88 5.54 -27.96
C VAL A 25 -5.84 6.63 -27.77
N THR A 26 -5.96 7.45 -26.72
CA THR A 26 -5.09 8.62 -26.50
C THR A 26 -3.97 8.37 -25.53
N GLY A 27 -3.98 7.25 -24.81
CA GLY A 27 -3.05 6.96 -23.71
C GLY A 27 -3.22 7.88 -22.48
N GLN A 28 -4.20 8.75 -22.49
CA GLN A 28 -4.46 9.65 -21.36
C GLN A 28 -5.16 8.90 -20.22
N TYR A 29 -4.83 9.33 -19.00
CA TYR A 29 -5.50 8.87 -17.79
C TYR A 29 -6.54 9.89 -17.34
N ASP A 30 -7.80 9.47 -17.27
CA ASP A 30 -8.85 10.23 -16.60
C ASP A 30 -8.82 9.92 -15.10
N ARG A 31 -8.92 10.97 -14.28
CA ARG A 31 -8.84 10.88 -12.81
C ARG A 31 -10.08 11.55 -12.23
N ASP A 32 -11.06 10.75 -11.90
CA ASP A 32 -12.32 11.25 -11.36
C ASP A 32 -12.12 11.95 -10.00
N PHE A 33 -11.31 11.33 -9.14
CA PHE A 33 -11.06 11.81 -7.77
C PHE A 33 -9.56 11.98 -7.54
N ASP A 34 -8.97 13.01 -8.17
CA ASP A 34 -7.58 13.38 -7.93
C ASP A 34 -7.46 14.18 -6.63
N ILE A 35 -7.04 13.50 -5.58
CA ILE A 35 -6.83 14.07 -4.24
C ILE A 35 -5.35 14.12 -3.87
N ASN A 36 -4.43 13.82 -4.80
CA ASN A 36 -3.02 14.04 -4.59
C ASN A 36 -2.74 15.55 -4.58
N PRO A 37 -2.27 16.13 -3.44
CA PRO A 37 -2.10 17.59 -3.33
C PRO A 37 -1.13 18.16 -4.36
N PHE A 38 -0.12 17.40 -4.72
CA PHE A 38 0.88 17.83 -5.71
C PHE A 38 0.28 17.92 -7.11
N SER A 39 -0.39 16.85 -7.57
CA SER A 39 -1.02 16.89 -8.89
C SER A 39 -2.20 17.87 -8.93
N TYR A 40 -2.94 17.99 -7.83
CA TYR A 40 -3.99 18.98 -7.69
C TYR A 40 -3.44 20.42 -7.85
N SER A 41 -2.35 20.77 -7.16
CA SER A 41 -1.78 22.13 -7.25
C SER A 41 -1.22 22.47 -8.63
N LEU A 42 -0.72 21.46 -9.37
CA LEU A 42 -0.23 21.64 -10.74
C LEU A 42 -1.36 21.84 -11.76
N ASN A 43 -2.51 21.21 -11.54
CA ASN A 43 -3.60 21.16 -12.50
C ASN A 43 -4.81 22.05 -12.13
N SER A 44 -4.76 22.70 -10.96
CA SER A 44 -5.83 23.60 -10.51
C SER A 44 -5.61 25.04 -10.97
N SER A 45 -6.71 25.77 -11.20
CA SER A 45 -6.63 27.20 -11.43
C SER A 45 -6.12 27.92 -10.17
N ARG A 46 -5.29 28.92 -10.35
CA ARG A 46 -4.80 29.78 -9.26
C ARG A 46 -5.89 30.60 -8.58
N THR A 47 -7.07 30.68 -9.20
CA THR A 47 -8.24 31.36 -8.65
C THR A 47 -9.04 30.51 -7.68
N LEU A 48 -8.77 29.19 -7.64
CA LEU A 48 -9.37 28.28 -6.67
C LEU A 48 -8.57 28.32 -5.38
N THR A 49 -9.12 28.94 -4.36
CA THR A 49 -8.51 29.05 -3.04
C THR A 49 -8.98 27.90 -2.15
N ALA A 50 -8.14 27.48 -1.20
CA ALA A 50 -8.52 26.45 -0.23
C ALA A 50 -9.38 27.02 0.90
N TYR A 51 -9.26 28.33 1.15
CA TYR A 51 -9.97 29.06 2.20
C TYR A 51 -10.62 30.30 1.62
N ASP A 52 -11.78 30.64 2.16
CA ASP A 52 -12.47 31.89 1.90
C ASP A 52 -11.81 33.09 2.67
N GLU A 53 -12.31 34.30 2.46
CA GLU A 53 -11.81 35.50 3.13
C GLU A 53 -11.95 35.47 4.67
N ARG A 54 -12.79 34.58 5.21
CA ARG A 54 -12.99 34.36 6.64
C ARG A 54 -12.12 33.27 7.22
N GLY A 55 -11.29 32.61 6.38
CA GLY A 55 -10.44 31.49 6.78
C GLY A 55 -11.17 30.17 6.93
N GLN A 56 -12.38 30.04 6.38
CA GLN A 56 -13.11 28.78 6.33
C GLN A 56 -12.82 28.06 5.01
N LEU A 57 -12.96 26.72 4.98
CA LEU A 57 -12.74 25.93 3.78
C LEU A 57 -13.69 26.40 2.67
N GLU A 58 -13.14 26.75 1.52
CA GLU A 58 -13.89 27.11 0.34
C GLU A 58 -14.14 25.89 -0.54
N PHE A 59 -15.42 25.59 -0.80
CA PHE A 59 -15.84 24.47 -1.60
C PHE A 59 -16.26 24.91 -2.98
N PHE A 60 -15.78 24.19 -4.00
CA PHE A 60 -16.32 24.30 -5.35
C PHE A 60 -16.92 22.95 -5.77
N ARG A 61 -17.69 22.93 -6.87
CA ARG A 61 -18.36 21.72 -7.32
C ARG A 61 -17.44 20.90 -8.22
N ARG A 62 -17.20 19.66 -7.85
CA ARG A 62 -16.50 18.64 -8.64
C ARG A 62 -17.26 17.31 -8.54
N ASN A 63 -17.39 16.56 -9.64
CA ASN A 63 -18.15 15.31 -9.65
C ASN A 63 -19.56 15.45 -9.06
N PHE A 64 -20.25 16.56 -9.36
CA PHE A 64 -21.61 16.89 -8.87
C PHE A 64 -21.71 17.14 -7.35
N ALA A 65 -20.62 17.11 -6.60
CA ALA A 65 -20.56 17.24 -5.15
C ALA A 65 -19.57 18.34 -4.72
N PRO A 66 -19.65 18.87 -3.48
CA PRO A 66 -18.67 19.78 -2.94
C PRO A 66 -17.27 19.16 -2.92
N PHE A 67 -16.27 19.98 -3.20
CA PHE A 67 -14.88 19.58 -3.19
C PHE A 67 -13.99 20.68 -2.60
N ASN A 68 -13.13 20.28 -1.69
CA ASN A 68 -11.99 21.06 -1.21
C ASN A 68 -10.84 20.09 -0.95
N ILE A 69 -9.65 20.37 -1.45
CA ILE A 69 -8.53 19.43 -1.39
C ILE A 69 -8.13 19.07 0.06
N LEU A 70 -8.16 20.05 0.98
CA LEU A 70 -7.80 19.82 2.38
C LEU A 70 -8.84 18.93 3.06
N HIS A 71 -10.13 19.20 2.81
CA HIS A 71 -11.22 18.36 3.29
C HIS A 71 -11.11 16.93 2.75
N GLU A 72 -10.76 16.75 1.46
CA GLU A 72 -10.58 15.43 0.87
C GLU A 72 -9.44 14.65 1.50
N LEU A 73 -8.32 15.29 1.85
CA LEU A 73 -7.19 14.61 2.51
C LEU A 73 -7.54 14.05 3.89
N GLU A 74 -8.54 14.65 4.56
CA GLU A 74 -9.04 14.15 5.84
C GLU A 74 -10.08 13.04 5.67
N ASN A 75 -10.82 13.06 4.56
CA ASN A 75 -11.98 12.19 4.34
C ASN A 75 -11.74 11.06 3.33
N ASN A 76 -10.62 11.06 2.60
CA ASN A 76 -10.25 10.02 1.66
C ASN A 76 -8.75 9.74 1.75
N TYR A 77 -8.36 8.71 2.48
CA TYR A 77 -6.97 8.44 2.80
C TYR A 77 -6.66 6.94 2.89
N LEU A 78 -5.37 6.65 2.81
CA LEU A 78 -4.80 5.32 3.00
C LEU A 78 -4.03 5.28 4.32
N ASP A 79 -4.38 4.33 5.17
CA ASP A 79 -3.57 3.93 6.32
C ASP A 79 -2.77 2.68 5.96
N ILE A 80 -1.45 2.78 6.07
CA ILE A 80 -0.52 1.71 5.75
C ILE A 80 0.26 1.38 7.02
N ASN A 81 0.10 0.14 7.49
CA ASN A 81 0.81 -0.38 8.66
C ASN A 81 1.66 -1.57 8.23
N VAL A 82 2.96 -1.51 8.52
CA VAL A 82 3.90 -2.58 8.22
C VAL A 82 4.65 -2.96 9.49
N ILE A 83 4.61 -4.25 9.82
CA ILE A 83 5.41 -4.87 10.87
C ILE A 83 6.40 -5.80 10.19
N ASP A 84 7.70 -5.63 10.44
CA ASP A 84 8.78 -6.50 9.93
C ASP A 84 9.61 -6.97 11.13
N LEU A 85 9.53 -8.25 11.41
CA LEU A 85 10.29 -8.91 12.47
C LEU A 85 11.32 -9.85 11.84
N ARG A 86 12.58 -9.72 12.27
CA ARG A 86 13.68 -10.56 11.83
C ARG A 86 14.43 -11.11 13.02
N LEU A 87 14.66 -12.41 13.00
CA LEU A 87 15.45 -13.13 13.97
C LEU A 87 16.57 -13.85 13.22
N GLN A 88 17.79 -13.75 13.69
CA GLN A 88 18.91 -14.49 13.12
C GLN A 88 19.80 -15.01 14.25
N GLY A 89 20.18 -16.27 14.13
CA GLY A 89 21.15 -16.92 15.01
C GLY A 89 22.30 -17.51 14.21
N ASP A 90 23.51 -17.26 14.67
CA ASP A 90 24.74 -17.81 14.10
C ASP A 90 25.48 -18.61 15.15
N LEU A 91 25.87 -19.84 14.80
CA LEU A 91 26.66 -20.73 15.62
C LEU A 91 27.90 -21.17 14.86
N ASN A 92 29.06 -20.88 15.41
CA ASN A 92 30.32 -21.43 14.94
C ASN A 92 30.87 -22.33 16.01
N TYR A 93 31.09 -23.59 15.70
CA TYR A 93 31.56 -24.59 16.63
C TYR A 93 32.77 -25.36 16.06
N GLN A 94 33.90 -25.33 16.81
CA GLN A 94 35.09 -26.06 16.44
C GLN A 94 34.96 -27.50 16.92
N LEU A 95 34.66 -28.44 16.00
CA LEU A 95 34.51 -29.85 16.28
C LEU A 95 35.86 -30.52 16.62
N THR A 96 36.88 -30.19 15.79
CA THR A 96 38.26 -30.63 15.97
C THR A 96 39.22 -29.48 15.62
N LYS A 97 40.53 -29.67 15.76
CA LYS A 97 41.49 -28.65 15.34
C LYS A 97 41.42 -28.29 13.86
N THR A 98 40.86 -29.18 13.03
CA THR A 98 40.83 -29.06 11.57
C THR A 98 39.42 -28.95 11.04
N LEU A 99 38.37 -29.26 11.82
CA LEU A 99 37.00 -29.28 11.38
C LEU A 99 36.15 -28.30 12.19
N ARG A 100 35.48 -27.40 11.48
CA ARG A 100 34.56 -26.40 12.04
C ARG A 100 33.16 -26.58 11.44
N TYR A 101 32.16 -26.50 12.28
CA TYR A 101 30.76 -26.46 11.89
C TYR A 101 30.23 -25.03 12.05
N GLU A 102 29.54 -24.56 11.02
CA GLU A 102 28.89 -23.25 10.98
C GLU A 102 27.40 -23.46 10.70
N PHE A 103 26.58 -22.87 11.54
CA PHE A 103 25.14 -22.84 11.40
C PHE A 103 24.66 -21.40 11.35
N VAL A 104 23.77 -21.09 10.39
CA VAL A 104 23.05 -19.83 10.33
C VAL A 104 21.57 -20.15 10.17
N GLY A 105 20.77 -19.64 11.10
CA GLY A 105 19.31 -19.74 11.05
C GLY A 105 18.71 -18.33 11.05
N ALA A 106 17.82 -18.05 10.12
CA ALA A 106 17.10 -16.78 10.04
C ALA A 106 15.59 -17.03 9.87
N LEU A 107 14.80 -16.21 10.55
CA LEU A 107 13.35 -16.16 10.45
C LEU A 107 12.92 -14.72 10.20
N ARG A 108 12.03 -14.51 9.24
CA ARG A 108 11.43 -13.20 8.98
C ARG A 108 9.93 -13.32 8.89
N TYR A 109 9.24 -12.47 9.62
CA TYR A 109 7.80 -12.28 9.54
C TYR A 109 7.50 -10.84 9.15
N VAL A 110 6.73 -10.66 8.07
CA VAL A 110 6.24 -9.35 7.66
C VAL A 110 4.73 -9.40 7.57
N ARG A 111 4.08 -8.41 8.14
CA ARG A 111 2.64 -8.16 7.95
C ARG A 111 2.45 -6.74 7.46
N SER A 112 1.81 -6.59 6.32
CA SER A 112 1.44 -5.30 5.73
C SER A 112 -0.06 -5.20 5.65
N THR A 113 -0.61 -4.16 6.25
CA THR A 113 -2.05 -3.85 6.18
C THR A 113 -2.19 -2.50 5.48
N ARG A 114 -3.03 -2.47 4.46
CA ARG A 114 -3.39 -1.26 3.72
C ARG A 114 -4.89 -1.07 3.79
N GLU A 115 -5.33 0.02 4.39
CA GLU A 115 -6.73 0.38 4.58
C GLU A 115 -7.03 1.67 3.83
N HIS A 116 -7.93 1.60 2.85
CA HIS A 116 -8.43 2.77 2.15
C HIS A 116 -9.77 3.16 2.76
N GLN A 117 -9.80 4.32 3.36
CA GLN A 117 -10.98 4.86 4.03
C GLN A 117 -11.50 6.07 3.26
N ILE A 118 -12.74 6.02 2.85
CA ILE A 118 -13.48 7.10 2.21
C ILE A 118 -14.71 7.33 3.06
N THR A 119 -14.71 8.43 3.83
CA THR A 119 -15.83 8.76 4.70
C THR A 119 -17.05 9.20 3.90
N GLU A 120 -18.19 9.29 4.56
CA GLU A 120 -19.42 9.76 3.90
C GLU A 120 -19.36 11.21 3.42
N ASN A 121 -18.46 12.02 3.98
CA ASN A 121 -18.27 13.43 3.62
C ASN A 121 -17.25 13.65 2.49
N ALA A 122 -16.59 12.60 2.03
CA ALA A 122 -15.68 12.70 0.89
C ALA A 122 -16.44 12.97 -0.42
N ASN A 123 -15.87 13.79 -1.29
CA ASN A 123 -16.45 14.11 -2.60
C ASN A 123 -16.84 12.84 -3.39
N MET A 124 -16.03 11.78 -3.27
CA MET A 124 -16.35 10.50 -3.90
C MET A 124 -17.67 9.90 -3.38
N ALA A 125 -17.85 9.84 -2.06
CA ALA A 125 -19.08 9.28 -1.48
C ALA A 125 -20.29 10.17 -1.80
N GLU A 126 -20.15 11.48 -1.73
CA GLU A 126 -21.20 12.43 -2.08
C GLU A 126 -21.54 12.41 -3.58
N ALA A 127 -20.57 12.18 -4.47
CA ALA A 127 -20.82 12.02 -5.90
C ALA A 127 -21.75 10.83 -6.21
N TYR A 128 -21.61 9.71 -5.51
CA TYR A 128 -22.48 8.53 -5.67
C TYR A 128 -23.93 8.75 -5.22
N ARG A 129 -24.19 9.82 -4.47
CA ARG A 129 -25.55 10.18 -3.99
C ARG A 129 -26.09 11.48 -4.61
N ALA A 130 -25.29 12.17 -5.42
CA ALA A 130 -25.69 13.43 -6.03
C ALA A 130 -26.78 13.20 -7.08
N ALA A 131 -28.04 13.44 -6.72
CA ALA A 131 -29.22 13.24 -7.55
C ALA A 131 -30.27 14.37 -7.41
N GLY A 132 -29.84 15.59 -7.08
CA GLY A 132 -30.69 16.71 -6.66
C GLY A 132 -31.66 17.24 -7.74
N ASN A 133 -31.35 17.05 -9.03
CA ASN A 133 -32.24 17.44 -10.14
C ASN A 133 -32.05 16.49 -11.34
N SER A 134 -32.96 16.61 -12.34
CA SER A 134 -32.97 15.74 -13.53
C SER A 134 -31.68 15.83 -14.36
N THR A 135 -31.06 17.02 -14.44
CA THR A 135 -29.81 17.22 -15.17
C THR A 135 -28.65 16.50 -14.48
N ILE A 136 -28.55 16.61 -13.15
CA ILE A 136 -27.55 15.89 -12.38
C ILE A 136 -27.77 14.38 -12.51
N ARG A 137 -29.01 13.89 -12.34
CA ARG A 137 -29.32 12.46 -12.49
C ARG A 137 -28.91 11.91 -13.85
N ARG A 138 -29.20 12.62 -14.92
CA ARG A 138 -28.83 12.19 -16.27
C ARG A 138 -27.33 12.16 -16.51
N ASN A 139 -26.61 13.13 -16.00
CA ASN A 139 -25.19 13.31 -16.28
C ASN A 139 -24.27 12.63 -15.25
N ASN A 140 -24.78 12.31 -14.06
CA ASN A 140 -23.98 11.69 -13.02
C ASN A 140 -23.75 10.20 -13.32
N LYS A 141 -22.51 9.88 -13.73
CA LYS A 141 -22.08 8.52 -14.06
C LYS A 141 -21.92 7.61 -12.83
N PHE A 142 -21.95 8.14 -11.62
CA PHE A 142 -21.81 7.39 -10.37
C PHE A 142 -23.16 6.84 -9.86
N LEU A 143 -24.28 7.25 -10.44
CA LEU A 143 -25.57 6.67 -10.17
C LEU A 143 -25.75 5.34 -10.92
N TYR A 144 -26.47 4.42 -10.29
CA TYR A 144 -26.82 3.16 -10.94
C TYR A 144 -27.84 3.40 -12.06
N ARG A 145 -27.57 2.77 -13.19
CA ARG A 145 -28.47 2.72 -14.35
C ARG A 145 -28.86 1.27 -14.60
N ASP A 146 -30.13 1.03 -14.79
CA ASP A 146 -30.62 -0.30 -15.12
C ASP A 146 -30.16 -0.67 -16.53
N PRO A 147 -29.37 -1.75 -16.72
CA PRO A 147 -28.95 -2.17 -18.03
C PRO A 147 -30.11 -2.73 -18.90
N ASP A 148 -31.18 -3.21 -18.25
CA ASP A 148 -32.35 -3.81 -18.93
C ASP A 148 -33.41 -2.75 -19.28
N ASP A 149 -33.38 -1.56 -18.65
CA ASP A 149 -34.24 -0.41 -18.93
C ASP A 149 -33.41 0.89 -18.99
N PRO A 150 -32.84 1.21 -20.17
CA PRO A 150 -32.03 2.42 -20.36
C PRO A 150 -32.80 3.73 -20.18
N GLU A 151 -34.12 3.70 -20.24
CA GLU A 151 -35.01 4.87 -20.08
C GLU A 151 -35.35 5.10 -18.59
N ALA A 152 -35.07 4.13 -17.72
CA ALA A 152 -35.31 4.29 -16.30
C ALA A 152 -34.45 5.43 -15.70
N GLU A 153 -35.02 6.16 -14.75
CA GLU A 153 -34.26 7.20 -14.04
C GLU A 153 -33.13 6.58 -13.22
N PRO A 154 -31.90 7.12 -13.32
CA PRO A 154 -30.79 6.67 -12.50
C PRO A 154 -31.05 6.83 -11.01
N VAL A 155 -30.68 5.82 -10.22
CA VAL A 155 -30.96 5.76 -8.79
C VAL A 155 -29.69 5.83 -7.93
N VAL A 156 -29.85 6.35 -6.72
CA VAL A 156 -28.79 6.38 -5.71
C VAL A 156 -28.67 5.00 -5.05
N VAL A 157 -27.50 4.38 -5.13
CA VAL A 157 -27.22 3.09 -4.48
C VAL A 157 -26.44 3.23 -3.17
N LEU A 158 -25.90 4.43 -2.90
CA LEU A 158 -25.17 4.75 -1.65
C LEU A 158 -25.89 5.91 -0.93
N PRO A 159 -27.03 5.69 -0.27
CA PRO A 159 -27.81 6.76 0.35
C PRO A 159 -27.11 7.36 1.57
N TYR A 160 -26.23 6.61 2.24
CA TYR A 160 -25.44 7.03 3.41
C TYR A 160 -24.13 6.22 3.48
N GLY A 161 -23.18 6.67 4.33
CA GLY A 161 -21.89 6.02 4.51
C GLY A 161 -20.90 6.32 3.41
N GLY A 162 -19.78 5.63 3.44
CA GLY A 162 -18.66 5.78 2.51
C GLY A 162 -18.14 4.42 2.04
N PHE A 163 -16.85 4.36 1.71
CA PHE A 163 -16.21 3.13 1.23
C PHE A 163 -15.05 2.75 2.13
N TYR A 164 -14.88 1.45 2.34
CA TYR A 164 -13.77 0.89 3.05
C TYR A 164 -13.22 -0.32 2.30
N ASN A 165 -11.92 -0.29 2.03
CA ASN A 165 -11.22 -1.40 1.41
C ASN A 165 -9.97 -1.72 2.20
N ARG A 166 -9.80 -2.99 2.58
CA ARG A 166 -8.65 -3.48 3.31
C ARG A 166 -7.95 -4.57 2.53
N THR A 167 -6.65 -4.41 2.39
CA THR A 167 -5.74 -5.43 1.87
C THR A 167 -4.76 -5.78 2.97
N GLU A 168 -4.53 -7.07 3.17
CA GLU A 168 -3.57 -7.58 4.14
C GLU A 168 -2.67 -8.60 3.45
N ASP A 169 -1.36 -8.38 3.55
CA ASP A 169 -0.33 -9.24 3.02
C ASP A 169 0.53 -9.73 4.17
N GLN A 170 0.84 -11.02 4.18
CA GLN A 170 1.71 -11.65 5.16
C GLN A 170 2.83 -12.39 4.43
N LEU A 171 4.03 -12.33 4.98
CA LEU A 171 5.18 -13.08 4.54
C LEU A 171 5.81 -13.76 5.76
N LEU A 172 5.95 -15.07 5.69
CA LEU A 172 6.79 -15.83 6.59
C LEU A 172 7.93 -16.45 5.79
N SER A 173 9.16 -16.13 6.12
CA SER A 173 10.30 -16.75 5.47
C SER A 173 11.31 -17.27 6.48
N TYR A 174 11.92 -18.39 6.16
CA TYR A 174 13.04 -18.91 6.92
C TYR A 174 14.20 -19.31 6.00
N ASP A 175 15.39 -19.20 6.54
CA ASP A 175 16.65 -19.59 5.91
C ASP A 175 17.47 -20.36 6.94
N VAL A 176 17.84 -21.59 6.63
CA VAL A 176 18.69 -22.42 7.46
C VAL A 176 19.86 -22.92 6.63
N ARG A 177 21.06 -22.55 7.05
CA ARG A 177 22.31 -22.94 6.39
C ARG A 177 23.21 -23.67 7.37
N ASN A 178 23.69 -24.82 6.93
CA ASN A 178 24.68 -25.64 7.64
C ASN A 178 25.92 -25.75 6.76
N THR A 179 27.09 -25.51 7.31
CA THR A 179 28.37 -25.60 6.60
C THR A 179 29.41 -26.33 7.46
N LEU A 180 30.11 -27.25 6.85
CA LEU A 180 31.29 -27.87 7.42
C LEU A 180 32.52 -27.35 6.67
N VAL A 181 33.47 -26.86 7.44
CA VAL A 181 34.75 -26.34 6.94
C VAL A 181 35.88 -27.22 7.50
N PHE A 182 36.62 -27.88 6.61
CA PHE A 182 37.78 -28.66 6.96
C PHE A 182 39.04 -28.00 6.42
N ASN A 183 40.03 -27.76 7.30
CA ASN A 183 41.30 -27.13 6.96
C ASN A 183 42.42 -27.97 7.60
N GLN A 184 43.28 -28.54 6.76
CA GLN A 184 44.42 -29.34 7.20
C GLN A 184 45.67 -29.04 6.39
N THR A 185 46.79 -28.82 7.08
CA THR A 185 48.09 -28.75 6.42
C THR A 185 48.86 -30.03 6.70
N PHE A 186 49.38 -30.67 5.67
CA PHE A 186 50.16 -31.90 5.72
C PHE A 186 51.63 -31.56 5.47
N ASN A 187 52.52 -32.04 6.35
CA ASN A 187 53.97 -31.88 6.24
C ASN A 187 54.41 -30.41 6.02
N ASP A 188 53.67 -29.46 6.56
CA ASP A 188 53.89 -28.00 6.44
C ASP A 188 54.02 -27.46 5.04
N VAL A 189 53.65 -28.26 4.00
CA VAL A 189 53.81 -27.95 2.58
C VAL A 189 52.45 -28.02 1.84
N HIS A 190 51.61 -28.98 2.18
CA HIS A 190 50.34 -29.21 1.47
C HIS A 190 49.14 -28.76 2.30
N ALA A 191 48.46 -27.69 1.90
CA ALA A 191 47.25 -27.22 2.54
C ALA A 191 45.99 -27.75 1.78
N LEU A 192 45.13 -28.45 2.51
CA LEU A 192 43.83 -28.92 2.01
C LEU A 192 42.72 -28.16 2.71
N ASN A 193 41.88 -27.46 1.92
CA ASN A 193 40.73 -26.74 2.40
C ASN A 193 39.49 -27.30 1.71
N LEU A 194 38.54 -27.84 2.46
CA LEU A 194 37.27 -28.40 1.96
C LEU A 194 36.13 -27.66 2.65
N LEU A 195 35.10 -27.35 1.86
CA LEU A 195 33.85 -26.76 2.35
C LEU A 195 32.69 -27.56 1.76
N GLY A 196 31.80 -28.00 2.64
CA GLY A 196 30.55 -28.65 2.27
C GLY A 196 29.39 -28.06 3.06
N GLY A 197 28.28 -27.81 2.39
CA GLY A 197 27.14 -27.20 3.06
C GLY A 197 25.80 -27.51 2.42
N MET A 198 24.75 -27.23 3.19
CA MET A 198 23.36 -27.33 2.76
C MET A 198 22.63 -26.07 3.21
N GLN A 199 21.80 -25.54 2.33
CA GLN A 199 20.90 -24.43 2.65
C GLN A 199 19.46 -24.78 2.26
N ILE A 200 18.53 -24.47 3.15
CA ILE A 200 17.09 -24.56 2.92
C ILE A 200 16.54 -23.16 3.11
N LYS A 201 15.83 -22.66 2.10
CA LYS A 201 15.17 -21.36 2.14
C LYS A 201 13.75 -21.50 1.63
N GLN A 202 12.81 -20.95 2.39
CA GLN A 202 11.39 -20.87 2.00
C GLN A 202 10.85 -19.49 2.32
N ALA A 203 9.91 -19.03 1.49
CA ALA A 203 9.13 -17.82 1.68
C ALA A 203 7.72 -18.10 1.18
N ASP A 204 6.72 -17.86 2.06
CA ASP A 204 5.28 -18.02 1.80
C ASP A 204 4.56 -16.69 2.06
#